data_c14110ee84c2c42746c5a2200e6ef4cf
#
_entry.id   c14110ee84c2c42746c5a2200e6ef4cf
#
_cell.length_a   1.000
_cell.length_b   1.000
_cell.length_c   1.000
_cell.angle_alpha   90.00
_cell.angle_beta   90.00
_cell.angle_gamma   90.00
#
_symmetry.space_group_name_H-M   'P 1'
#
loop_
_entity.id
_entity.type
_entity.pdbx_description
1 polymer ?
#
loop_
_entity_poly.entity_id
_entity_poly.type
_entity_poly.pdbx_seq_one_letter_code
_entity_poly.pdbx_strand_id
1 'polypeptide(L)'
;MARRGSIKYQISNIIKSHNGIGVSKKEQRANSGLKSLENGHNVSDKIHSYKSIENLRNDLTNLANFSKENFGIKDITQISASNVRAWIESKQITYNTASNYLSELNKVAEHFSFSKEEMKALREDLKAKLTNKTPETRAYKQLEKITLRENSQVAFELQRDYGLRINAATNINIEKQLKDNTLIYREKGGKLSQKELNASLTSKIIKNA
;
A
#
# COMPACT_ATOMS: atom_id res chain seq x y z
N MET A 1 -10.66 -21.57 -31.06
CA MET A 1 -10.35 -20.71 -29.90
C MET A 1 -8.84 -20.67 -29.70
N ALA A 2 -8.24 -19.49 -29.69
CA ALA A 2 -6.82 -19.35 -29.43
C ALA A 2 -6.50 -19.84 -27.99
N ARG A 3 -5.47 -20.68 -27.84
CA ARG A 3 -5.02 -21.19 -26.54
C ARG A 3 -4.54 -19.99 -25.69
N ARG A 4 -5.33 -19.55 -24.71
CA ARG A 4 -4.87 -18.58 -23.71
C ARG A 4 -3.78 -19.25 -22.89
N GLY A 5 -2.65 -18.60 -22.73
CA GLY A 5 -1.50 -19.16 -22.00
C GLY A 5 -1.82 -19.51 -20.55
N SER A 6 -0.87 -20.11 -19.84
CA SER A 6 -1.03 -20.46 -18.42
C SER A 6 -1.45 -19.26 -17.57
N ILE A 7 -2.07 -19.49 -16.42
CA ILE A 7 -2.43 -18.43 -15.45
C ILE A 7 -1.23 -17.52 -15.15
N LYS A 8 -0.03 -18.09 -14.96
CA LYS A 8 1.20 -17.30 -14.74
C LYS A 8 1.50 -16.35 -15.92
N TYR A 9 1.29 -16.80 -17.14
CA TYR A 9 1.47 -15.97 -18.34
C TYR A 9 0.42 -14.86 -18.41
N GLN A 10 -0.84 -15.15 -18.12
CA GLN A 10 -1.92 -14.15 -18.08
C GLN A 10 -1.62 -13.07 -17.03
N ILE A 11 -1.22 -13.45 -15.81
CA ILE A 11 -0.81 -12.51 -14.75
C ILE A 11 0.39 -11.65 -15.20
N SER A 12 1.39 -12.27 -15.83
CA SER A 12 2.54 -11.52 -16.34
C SER A 12 2.15 -10.45 -17.36
N ASN A 13 1.19 -10.76 -18.25
CA ASN A 13 0.69 -9.79 -19.22
C ASN A 13 -0.10 -8.66 -18.57
N ILE A 14 -0.95 -8.95 -17.58
CA ILE A 14 -1.65 -7.95 -16.78
C ILE A 14 -0.65 -7.01 -16.09
N ILE A 15 0.38 -7.56 -15.45
CA ILE A 15 1.41 -6.75 -14.79
C ILE A 15 2.16 -5.85 -15.80
N LYS A 16 2.50 -6.38 -16.98
CA LYS A 16 3.19 -5.61 -18.01
C LYS A 16 2.33 -4.45 -18.54
N SER A 17 1.03 -4.68 -18.79
CA SER A 17 0.12 -3.65 -19.29
C SER A 17 -0.13 -2.53 -18.27
N HIS A 18 -0.03 -2.81 -16.98
CA HIS A 18 -0.24 -1.84 -15.90
C HIS A 18 1.07 -1.30 -15.28
N ASN A 19 2.23 -1.61 -15.85
CA ASN A 19 3.49 -1.08 -15.35
C ASN A 19 3.60 0.42 -15.63
N GLY A 20 3.75 1.22 -14.57
CA GLY A 20 3.92 2.67 -14.60
C GLY A 20 5.19 3.14 -13.88
N ILE A 21 6.19 2.24 -13.72
CA ILE A 21 7.47 2.63 -13.14
C ILE A 21 8.16 3.63 -14.07
N GLY A 22 8.60 4.76 -13.51
CA GLY A 22 9.21 5.86 -14.28
C GLY A 22 8.20 6.84 -14.88
N VAL A 23 6.89 6.56 -14.80
CA VAL A 23 5.84 7.47 -15.29
C VAL A 23 5.28 8.31 -14.15
N SER A 24 4.95 9.58 -14.42
CA SER A 24 4.37 10.50 -13.44
C SER A 24 3.01 10.00 -12.95
N LYS A 25 2.93 9.67 -11.65
CA LYS A 25 1.67 9.23 -11.03
C LYS A 25 0.59 10.33 -11.07
N LYS A 26 0.98 11.61 -11.03
CA LYS A 26 0.06 12.75 -11.09
C LYS A 26 -0.61 12.84 -12.46
N GLU A 27 0.16 12.72 -13.53
CA GLU A 27 -0.34 12.75 -14.90
C GLU A 27 -1.22 11.52 -15.19
N GLN A 28 -0.79 10.33 -14.76
CA GLN A 28 -1.59 9.12 -14.93
C GLN A 28 -2.95 9.20 -14.21
N ARG A 29 -3.02 9.79 -13.02
CA ARG A 29 -4.29 10.03 -12.33
C ARG A 29 -5.23 10.96 -13.10
N ALA A 30 -4.69 11.97 -13.77
CA ALA A 30 -5.48 12.90 -14.55
C ALA A 30 -6.08 12.22 -15.81
N ASN A 31 -5.32 11.31 -16.42
CA ASN A 31 -5.62 10.74 -17.74
C ASN A 31 -6.32 9.37 -17.69
N SER A 32 -6.20 8.61 -16.60
CA SER A 32 -6.68 7.21 -16.55
C SER A 32 -8.19 7.06 -16.56
N GLY A 33 -8.94 8.07 -16.14
CA GLY A 33 -10.39 7.97 -15.95
C GLY A 33 -10.83 6.97 -14.86
N LEU A 34 -9.90 6.25 -14.24
CA LEU A 34 -10.20 5.28 -13.20
C LEU A 34 -10.60 6.00 -11.90
N LYS A 35 -11.72 5.57 -11.31
CA LYS A 35 -12.23 6.11 -10.04
C LYS A 35 -11.91 5.16 -8.88
N SER A 36 -11.63 5.76 -7.73
CA SER A 36 -11.56 5.03 -6.46
C SER A 36 -12.91 4.43 -6.12
N LEU A 37 -12.92 3.19 -5.64
CA LEU A 37 -14.14 2.50 -5.18
C LEU A 37 -14.75 3.14 -3.92
N GLU A 38 -13.95 3.89 -3.16
CA GLU A 38 -14.38 4.44 -1.86
C GLU A 38 -15.02 5.83 -1.99
N ASN A 39 -14.31 6.77 -2.59
CA ASN A 39 -14.69 8.19 -2.60
C ASN A 39 -14.72 8.80 -4.01
N GLY A 40 -14.60 7.98 -5.04
CA GLY A 40 -14.78 8.39 -6.44
C GLY A 40 -13.72 9.34 -7.01
N HIS A 41 -12.65 9.66 -6.28
CA HIS A 41 -11.58 10.48 -6.85
C HIS A 41 -10.76 9.71 -7.91
N ASN A 42 -10.09 10.44 -8.79
CA ASN A 42 -9.26 9.84 -9.82
C ASN A 42 -8.06 9.09 -9.21
N VAL A 43 -7.83 7.86 -9.66
CA VAL A 43 -6.67 7.06 -9.30
C VAL A 43 -5.92 6.64 -10.57
N SER A 44 -4.64 6.32 -10.42
CA SER A 44 -3.88 5.79 -11.56
C SER A 44 -4.28 4.34 -11.82
N ASP A 45 -4.48 3.99 -13.08
CA ASP A 45 -4.60 2.62 -13.59
C ASP A 45 -3.25 1.89 -13.66
N LYS A 46 -2.14 2.63 -13.51
CA LYS A 46 -0.78 2.09 -13.53
C LYS A 46 -0.21 1.89 -12.12
N ILE A 47 0.78 1.02 -12.03
CA ILE A 47 1.47 0.68 -10.79
C ILE A 47 2.87 1.28 -10.80
N HIS A 48 3.14 2.16 -9.83
CA HIS A 48 4.31 3.04 -9.83
C HIS A 48 5.44 2.62 -8.89
N SER A 49 5.41 1.41 -8.32
CA SER A 49 6.52 0.90 -7.51
C SER A 49 6.70 -0.60 -7.65
N TYR A 50 7.93 -1.07 -7.54
CA TYR A 50 8.27 -2.51 -7.58
C TYR A 50 7.52 -3.29 -6.50
N LYS A 51 7.41 -2.73 -5.28
CA LYS A 51 6.68 -3.40 -4.19
C LYS A 51 5.18 -3.57 -4.49
N SER A 52 4.56 -2.56 -5.11
CA SER A 52 3.15 -2.67 -5.52
C SER A 52 2.95 -3.67 -6.66
N ILE A 53 3.92 -3.79 -7.60
CA ILE A 53 3.91 -4.82 -8.64
C ILE A 53 3.99 -6.22 -8.01
N GLU A 54 4.90 -6.40 -7.05
CA GLU A 54 5.05 -7.67 -6.34
C GLU A 54 3.78 -8.05 -5.57
N ASN A 55 3.20 -7.09 -4.84
CA ASN A 55 1.95 -7.29 -4.11
C ASN A 55 0.82 -7.71 -5.05
N LEU A 56 0.57 -6.94 -6.12
CA LEU A 56 -0.48 -7.29 -7.09
C LEU A 56 -0.23 -8.67 -7.72
N ARG A 57 1.02 -9.01 -8.07
CA ARG A 57 1.35 -10.34 -8.61
C ARG A 57 0.98 -11.45 -7.64
N ASN A 58 1.32 -11.28 -6.37
CA ASN A 58 1.02 -12.25 -5.33
C ASN A 58 -0.50 -12.40 -5.12
N ASP A 59 -1.22 -11.28 -5.09
CA ASP A 59 -2.67 -11.27 -4.90
C ASP A 59 -3.40 -11.91 -6.08
N LEU A 60 -3.01 -11.58 -7.32
CA LEU A 60 -3.54 -12.22 -8.52
C LEU A 60 -3.24 -13.72 -8.56
N THR A 61 -2.04 -14.12 -8.15
CA THR A 61 -1.66 -15.54 -8.10
C THR A 61 -2.50 -16.29 -7.07
N ASN A 62 -2.67 -15.70 -5.89
CA ASN A 62 -3.47 -16.29 -4.81
C ASN A 62 -4.96 -16.40 -5.20
N LEU A 63 -5.53 -15.33 -5.79
CA LEU A 63 -6.91 -15.36 -6.28
C LEU A 63 -7.11 -16.40 -7.39
N ALA A 64 -6.18 -16.46 -8.35
CA ALA A 64 -6.26 -17.41 -9.46
C ALA A 64 -6.12 -18.87 -9.02
N ASN A 65 -5.21 -19.15 -8.06
CA ASN A 65 -5.08 -20.49 -7.48
C ASN A 65 -6.34 -20.88 -6.70
N PHE A 66 -6.86 -20.00 -5.86
CA PHE A 66 -8.12 -20.20 -5.15
C PHE A 66 -9.28 -20.49 -6.12
N SER A 67 -9.39 -19.69 -7.18
CA SER A 67 -10.45 -19.85 -8.18
C SER A 67 -10.31 -21.16 -8.96
N LYS A 68 -9.10 -21.59 -9.24
CA LYS A 68 -8.82 -22.88 -9.87
C LYS A 68 -9.20 -24.06 -8.96
N GLU A 69 -8.81 -23.99 -7.69
CA GLU A 69 -9.02 -25.08 -6.71
C GLU A 69 -10.50 -25.23 -6.33
N ASN A 70 -11.21 -24.13 -6.12
CA ASN A 70 -12.58 -24.15 -5.62
C ASN A 70 -13.65 -24.12 -6.71
N PHE A 71 -13.34 -23.58 -7.91
CA PHE A 71 -14.33 -23.38 -8.98
C PHE A 71 -13.88 -23.96 -10.33
N GLY A 72 -12.69 -24.58 -10.41
CA GLY A 72 -12.16 -25.13 -11.66
C GLY A 72 -11.76 -24.07 -12.72
N ILE A 73 -11.71 -22.78 -12.36
CA ILE A 73 -11.41 -21.67 -13.26
C ILE A 73 -9.93 -21.68 -13.61
N LYS A 74 -9.63 -21.74 -14.92
CA LYS A 74 -8.26 -21.77 -15.46
C LYS A 74 -7.92 -20.49 -16.28
N ASP A 75 -8.86 -19.58 -16.42
CA ASP A 75 -8.71 -18.34 -17.17
C ASP A 75 -9.14 -17.16 -16.27
N ILE A 76 -8.25 -16.17 -16.11
CA ILE A 76 -8.50 -15.00 -15.26
C ILE A 76 -9.75 -14.25 -15.72
N THR A 77 -10.03 -14.21 -17.02
CA THR A 77 -11.22 -13.55 -17.55
C THR A 77 -12.54 -14.19 -17.15
N GLN A 78 -12.54 -15.35 -16.54
CA GLN A 78 -13.72 -16.05 -16.01
C GLN A 78 -13.96 -15.80 -14.52
N ILE A 79 -13.01 -15.14 -13.84
CA ILE A 79 -13.15 -14.82 -12.41
C ILE A 79 -14.19 -13.70 -12.26
N SER A 80 -15.26 -13.99 -11.55
CA SER A 80 -16.37 -13.08 -11.25
C SER A 80 -16.22 -12.39 -9.89
N ALA A 81 -17.05 -11.41 -9.62
CA ALA A 81 -17.12 -10.74 -8.32
C ALA A 81 -17.46 -11.71 -7.19
N SER A 82 -18.27 -12.75 -7.45
CA SER A 82 -18.59 -13.81 -6.48
C SER A 82 -17.36 -14.67 -6.12
N ASN A 83 -16.47 -14.93 -7.08
CA ASN A 83 -15.22 -15.64 -6.81
C ASN A 83 -14.26 -14.80 -5.97
N VAL A 84 -14.19 -13.49 -6.24
CA VAL A 84 -13.41 -12.52 -5.43
C VAL A 84 -13.95 -12.47 -4.00
N ARG A 85 -15.28 -12.42 -3.82
CA ARG A 85 -15.94 -12.48 -2.52
C ARG A 85 -15.52 -13.73 -1.75
N ALA A 86 -15.73 -14.91 -2.33
CA ALA A 86 -15.41 -16.18 -1.69
C ALA A 86 -13.93 -16.26 -1.30
N TRP A 87 -13.03 -15.75 -2.15
CA TRP A 87 -11.59 -15.68 -1.85
C TRP A 87 -11.28 -14.77 -0.66
N ILE A 88 -11.92 -13.60 -0.56
CA ILE A 88 -11.72 -12.67 0.57
C ILE A 88 -12.27 -13.29 1.87
N GLU A 89 -13.47 -13.85 1.83
CA GLU A 89 -14.13 -14.48 2.98
C GLU A 89 -13.32 -15.69 3.52
N SER A 90 -12.68 -16.46 2.64
CA SER A 90 -11.83 -17.59 3.05
C SER A 90 -10.60 -17.18 3.87
N LYS A 91 -10.19 -15.91 3.82
CA LYS A 91 -8.94 -15.42 4.46
C LYS A 91 -9.10 -14.97 5.91
N GLN A 92 -10.31 -14.84 6.43
CA GLN A 92 -10.58 -14.33 7.79
C GLN A 92 -9.86 -12.99 8.12
N ILE A 93 -9.86 -12.07 7.18
CA ILE A 93 -9.15 -10.79 7.24
C ILE A 93 -10.07 -9.65 7.71
N THR A 94 -9.45 -8.53 8.11
CA THR A 94 -10.17 -7.30 8.42
C THR A 94 -10.66 -6.59 7.16
N TYR A 95 -11.67 -5.73 7.29
CA TYR A 95 -12.15 -4.92 6.17
C TYR A 95 -11.04 -4.06 5.55
N ASN A 96 -10.13 -3.49 6.33
CA ASN A 96 -9.02 -2.69 5.79
C ASN A 96 -8.14 -3.51 4.84
N THR A 97 -7.86 -4.76 5.18
CA THR A 97 -7.09 -5.66 4.29
C THR A 97 -7.89 -6.02 3.04
N ALA A 98 -9.18 -6.37 3.19
CA ALA A 98 -10.07 -6.65 2.06
C ALA A 98 -10.18 -5.43 1.11
N SER A 99 -10.32 -4.23 1.67
CA SER A 99 -10.37 -2.97 0.94
C SER A 99 -9.11 -2.72 0.09
N ASN A 100 -7.93 -3.09 0.61
CA ASN A 100 -6.68 -3.01 -0.15
C ASN A 100 -6.69 -3.96 -1.35
N TYR A 101 -7.10 -5.22 -1.17
CA TYR A 101 -7.25 -6.18 -2.27
C TYR A 101 -8.21 -5.67 -3.34
N LEU A 102 -9.40 -5.20 -2.95
CA LEU A 102 -10.37 -4.65 -3.90
C LEU A 102 -9.83 -3.42 -4.64
N SER A 103 -9.05 -2.57 -3.96
CA SER A 103 -8.44 -1.39 -4.58
C SER A 103 -7.35 -1.77 -5.59
N GLU A 104 -6.61 -2.85 -5.37
CA GLU A 104 -5.63 -3.36 -6.32
C GLU A 104 -6.30 -4.05 -7.50
N LEU A 105 -7.31 -4.88 -7.27
CA LEU A 105 -8.10 -5.53 -8.31
C LEU A 105 -8.85 -4.53 -9.18
N ASN A 106 -9.35 -3.42 -8.62
CA ASN A 106 -10.01 -2.36 -9.39
C ASN A 106 -9.11 -1.73 -10.47
N LYS A 107 -7.80 -1.71 -10.29
CA LYS A 107 -6.85 -1.20 -11.29
C LYS A 107 -6.77 -2.08 -12.53
N VAL A 108 -7.02 -3.34 -12.37
CA VAL A 108 -6.90 -4.40 -13.39
C VAL A 108 -8.25 -5.04 -13.70
N ALA A 109 -9.36 -4.40 -13.31
CA ALA A 109 -10.71 -4.95 -13.40
C ALA A 109 -11.12 -5.34 -14.84
N GLU A 110 -10.57 -4.65 -15.84
CA GLU A 110 -10.83 -4.92 -17.28
C GLU A 110 -10.38 -6.32 -17.74
N HIS A 111 -9.56 -7.00 -16.94
CA HIS A 111 -9.09 -8.35 -17.24
C HIS A 111 -9.96 -9.46 -16.64
N PHE A 112 -11.04 -9.11 -15.94
CA PHE A 112 -11.92 -10.03 -15.23
C PHE A 112 -13.33 -10.03 -15.78
N SER A 113 -14.17 -10.96 -15.30
CA SER A 113 -15.59 -11.07 -15.64
C SER A 113 -16.48 -10.32 -14.65
N PHE A 114 -16.08 -9.12 -14.22
CA PHE A 114 -16.92 -8.29 -13.35
C PHE A 114 -16.86 -6.81 -13.74
N SER A 115 -17.94 -6.12 -13.48
CA SER A 115 -18.05 -4.68 -13.70
C SER A 115 -17.51 -3.87 -12.51
N LYS A 116 -17.30 -2.57 -12.71
CA LYS A 116 -16.94 -1.63 -11.62
C LYS A 116 -18.08 -1.51 -10.61
N GLU A 117 -19.31 -1.59 -11.04
CA GLU A 117 -20.52 -1.55 -10.23
C GLU A 117 -20.58 -2.76 -9.30
N GLU A 118 -20.31 -3.96 -9.82
CA GLU A 118 -20.23 -5.19 -9.02
C GLU A 118 -19.11 -5.12 -7.98
N MET A 119 -17.95 -4.56 -8.33
CA MET A 119 -16.85 -4.37 -7.37
C MET A 119 -17.19 -3.34 -6.28
N LYS A 120 -17.95 -2.28 -6.62
CA LYS A 120 -18.42 -1.32 -5.64
C LYS A 120 -19.45 -1.96 -4.70
N ALA A 121 -20.43 -2.70 -5.24
CA ALA A 121 -21.39 -3.44 -4.44
C ALA A 121 -20.73 -4.46 -3.52
N LEU A 122 -19.75 -5.22 -4.03
CA LEU A 122 -18.96 -6.14 -3.22
C LEU A 122 -18.22 -5.43 -2.07
N ARG A 123 -17.67 -4.25 -2.32
CA ARG A 123 -16.99 -3.47 -1.29
C ARG A 123 -17.94 -3.05 -0.17
N GLU A 124 -19.14 -2.55 -0.51
CA GLU A 124 -20.15 -2.14 0.49
C GLU A 124 -20.63 -3.34 1.32
N ASP A 125 -20.85 -4.48 0.70
CA ASP A 125 -21.23 -5.71 1.39
C ASP A 125 -20.15 -6.20 2.37
N LEU A 126 -18.89 -6.23 1.92
CA LEU A 126 -17.75 -6.61 2.78
C LEU A 126 -17.53 -5.61 3.92
N LYS A 127 -17.81 -4.31 3.69
CA LYS A 127 -17.76 -3.28 4.74
C LYS A 127 -18.79 -3.52 5.84
N ALA A 128 -19.98 -4.00 5.48
CA ALA A 128 -21.02 -4.34 6.43
C ALA A 128 -20.70 -5.62 7.23
N LYS A 129 -20.00 -6.58 6.61
CA LYS A 129 -19.74 -7.91 7.20
C LYS A 129 -18.44 -7.99 7.98
N LEU A 130 -17.37 -7.34 7.49
CA LEU A 130 -16.04 -7.46 8.07
C LEU A 130 -15.80 -6.34 9.08
N THR A 131 -15.48 -6.72 10.31
CA THR A 131 -15.10 -5.76 11.35
C THR A 131 -13.64 -5.34 11.18
N ASN A 132 -13.38 -4.05 11.36
CA ASN A 132 -12.05 -3.57 11.65
C ASN A 132 -11.79 -3.82 13.14
N LYS A 133 -10.95 -4.81 13.45
CA LYS A 133 -10.38 -4.88 14.80
C LYS A 133 -9.58 -3.61 14.98
N THR A 134 -10.03 -2.74 15.91
CA THR A 134 -9.19 -1.65 16.40
C THR A 134 -7.91 -2.32 16.89
N PRO A 135 -6.73 -1.98 16.35
CA PRO A 135 -5.52 -2.57 16.88
C PRO A 135 -5.44 -2.11 18.35
N GLU A 136 -5.76 -3.01 19.28
CA GLU A 136 -5.32 -2.80 20.64
C GLU A 136 -3.82 -2.55 20.55
N THR A 137 -3.46 -1.30 20.74
CA THR A 137 -2.15 -0.74 21.07
C THR A 137 -0.97 -1.72 21.07
N ARG A 138 -0.71 -2.30 19.91
CA ARG A 138 0.48 -3.15 19.71
C ARG A 138 1.77 -2.38 19.90
N ALA A 139 1.73 -1.07 19.68
CA ALA A 139 2.89 -0.20 19.71
C ALA A 139 3.33 0.20 21.13
N TYR A 140 2.39 0.40 22.05
CA TYR A 140 2.72 1.00 23.34
C TYR A 140 3.18 0.03 24.43
N LYS A 141 2.73 -1.23 24.39
CA LYS A 141 3.11 -2.23 25.42
C LYS A 141 4.56 -2.75 25.31
N GLN A 142 5.27 -2.45 24.23
CA GLN A 142 6.63 -2.95 24.00
C GLN A 142 7.72 -1.88 24.01
N LEU A 143 7.37 -0.59 24.02
CA LEU A 143 8.35 0.51 23.98
C LEU A 143 9.28 0.53 25.19
N GLU A 144 8.79 0.14 26.36
CA GLU A 144 9.58 0.07 27.60
C GLU A 144 10.61 -1.07 27.62
N LYS A 145 10.49 -2.04 26.69
CA LYS A 145 11.36 -3.23 26.61
C LYS A 145 12.39 -3.17 25.48
N ILE A 146 12.41 -2.09 24.70
CA ILE A 146 13.31 -1.98 23.55
C ILE A 146 14.64 -1.40 24.02
N THR A 147 15.67 -2.24 24.07
CA THR A 147 17.06 -1.77 24.20
C THR A 147 17.53 -1.27 22.85
N LEU A 148 17.62 0.05 22.70
CA LEU A 148 18.09 0.68 21.48
C LEU A 148 19.61 0.68 21.42
N ARG A 149 20.17 0.43 20.24
CA ARG A 149 21.59 0.68 19.97
C ARG A 149 21.84 2.20 20.02
N GLU A 150 23.01 2.61 20.47
CA GLU A 150 23.38 4.02 20.66
C GLU A 150 23.10 4.87 19.41
N ASN A 151 23.49 4.39 18.23
CA ASN A 151 23.27 5.04 16.95
C ASN A 151 21.79 5.10 16.49
N SER A 152 20.89 4.38 17.16
CA SER A 152 19.45 4.38 16.83
C SER A 152 18.63 5.28 17.77
N GLN A 153 19.21 5.76 18.85
CA GLN A 153 18.49 6.54 19.87
C GLN A 153 17.93 7.85 19.32
N VAL A 154 18.74 8.60 18.57
CA VAL A 154 18.31 9.86 17.97
C VAL A 154 17.13 9.66 17.03
N ALA A 155 17.21 8.66 16.13
CA ALA A 155 16.14 8.35 15.20
C ALA A 155 14.86 7.91 15.94
N PHE A 156 14.99 7.19 17.05
CA PHE A 156 13.87 6.78 17.88
C PHE A 156 13.22 7.99 18.59
N GLU A 157 14.01 8.88 19.22
CA GLU A 157 13.50 10.10 19.84
C GLU A 157 12.77 10.99 18.83
N LEU A 158 13.30 11.16 17.61
CA LEU A 158 12.65 11.90 16.54
C LEU A 158 11.30 11.28 16.10
N GLN A 159 11.21 9.96 16.10
CA GLN A 159 9.95 9.28 15.79
C GLN A 159 8.93 9.39 16.92
N ARG A 160 9.37 9.15 18.16
CA ARG A 160 8.51 9.14 19.35
C ARG A 160 7.99 10.54 19.68
N ASP A 161 8.88 11.52 19.79
CA ASP A 161 8.57 12.83 20.37
C ASP A 161 8.11 13.84 19.30
N TYR A 162 8.57 13.68 18.06
CA TYR A 162 8.28 14.62 16.97
C TYR A 162 7.46 14.00 15.84
N GLY A 163 7.17 12.72 15.89
CA GLY A 163 6.31 12.03 14.91
C GLY A 163 6.93 11.87 13.54
N LEU A 164 8.26 11.91 13.41
CA LEU A 164 8.92 11.69 12.13
C LEU A 164 8.74 10.24 11.67
N ARG A 165 8.55 10.05 10.35
CA ARG A 165 8.61 8.70 9.77
C ARG A 165 10.06 8.21 9.78
N ILE A 166 10.23 6.88 9.85
CA ILE A 166 11.55 6.24 9.95
C ILE A 166 12.54 6.79 8.90
N ASN A 167 12.15 6.88 7.64
CA ASN A 167 13.03 7.40 6.58
C ASN A 167 13.46 8.85 6.78
N ALA A 168 12.61 9.70 7.37
CA ALA A 168 12.96 11.06 7.68
C ALA A 168 13.85 11.15 8.93
N ALA A 169 13.66 10.26 9.90
CA ALA A 169 14.42 10.23 11.14
C ALA A 169 15.83 9.63 10.97
N THR A 170 16.01 8.70 10.02
CA THR A 170 17.29 7.99 9.81
C THR A 170 18.18 8.59 8.72
N ASN A 171 17.64 9.47 7.86
CA ASN A 171 18.37 10.05 6.72
C ASN A 171 18.46 11.58 6.83
N ILE A 172 18.82 12.08 8.01
CA ILE A 172 18.99 13.51 8.22
C ILE A 172 20.36 13.95 7.68
N ASN A 173 20.34 14.91 6.77
CA ASN A 173 21.52 15.65 6.38
C ASN A 173 21.58 16.93 7.20
N ILE A 174 22.47 16.98 8.18
CA ILE A 174 22.54 18.05 9.18
C ILE A 174 22.80 19.39 8.53
N GLU A 175 23.76 19.48 7.62
CA GLU A 175 24.13 20.73 6.95
C GLU A 175 22.98 21.37 6.17
N LYS A 176 22.10 20.55 5.61
CA LYS A 176 20.99 21.00 4.74
C LYS A 176 19.65 21.09 5.44
N GLN A 177 19.47 20.33 6.51
CA GLN A 177 18.16 20.12 7.12
C GLN A 177 18.04 20.65 8.55
N LEU A 178 19.15 20.86 9.26
CA LEU A 178 19.14 21.40 10.61
C LEU A 178 19.66 22.83 10.60
N LYS A 179 18.82 23.79 11.01
CA LYS A 179 19.18 25.18 11.18
C LYS A 179 18.81 25.61 12.60
N ASP A 180 19.81 25.94 13.40
CA ASP A 180 19.64 26.12 14.83
C ASP A 180 18.96 24.89 15.46
N ASN A 181 17.80 25.04 16.06
CA ASN A 181 17.00 23.95 16.60
C ASN A 181 15.86 23.50 15.64
N THR A 182 15.81 24.02 14.43
CA THR A 182 14.73 23.69 13.48
C THR A 182 15.19 22.65 12.48
N LEU A 183 14.53 21.50 12.49
CA LEU A 183 14.71 20.42 11.52
C LEU A 183 13.73 20.58 10.37
N ILE A 184 14.24 20.75 9.15
CA ILE A 184 13.46 20.80 7.90
C ILE A 184 13.62 19.46 7.18
N TYR A 185 12.51 18.78 6.90
CA TYR A 185 12.55 17.45 6.28
C TYR A 185 11.44 17.26 5.25
N ARG A 186 11.60 16.26 4.39
CA ARG A 186 10.57 15.90 3.40
C ARG A 186 9.70 14.75 3.92
N GLU A 187 8.40 14.99 3.91
CA GLU A 187 7.41 13.95 4.17
C GLU A 187 7.16 13.07 2.95
N LYS A 188 6.37 12.00 3.17
CA LYS A 188 5.86 11.15 2.07
C LYS A 188 5.10 12.03 1.06
N GLY A 189 5.51 11.92 -0.21
CA GLY A 189 4.95 12.76 -1.29
C GLY A 189 5.75 14.04 -1.56
N GLY A 190 6.90 14.24 -0.90
CA GLY A 190 7.82 15.35 -1.16
C GLY A 190 7.46 16.67 -0.48
N LYS A 191 6.40 16.71 0.34
CA LYS A 191 6.01 17.91 1.10
C LYS A 191 7.10 18.26 2.10
N LEU A 192 7.52 19.53 2.11
CA LEU A 192 8.42 20.05 3.13
C LEU A 192 7.64 20.27 4.43
N SER A 193 8.24 19.85 5.52
CA SER A 193 7.76 20.05 6.89
C SER A 193 8.90 20.47 7.78
N GLN A 194 8.59 21.15 8.87
CA GLN A 194 9.58 21.60 9.86
C GLN A 194 9.14 21.23 11.26
N LYS A 195 10.11 20.98 12.14
CA LYS A 195 9.92 20.72 13.57
C LYS A 195 10.98 21.48 14.35
N GLU A 196 10.55 22.15 15.39
CA GLU A 196 11.45 22.74 16.38
C GLU A 196 11.83 21.64 17.38
N LEU A 197 13.13 21.39 17.49
CA LEU A 197 13.70 20.36 18.37
C LEU A 197 14.15 21.01 19.67
N ASN A 198 14.18 20.23 20.76
CA ASN A 198 14.83 20.71 21.98
C ASN A 198 16.35 20.72 21.82
N ALA A 199 17.05 21.60 22.57
CA ALA A 199 18.48 21.78 22.48
C ALA A 199 19.29 20.50 22.77
N SER A 200 18.79 19.64 23.67
CA SER A 200 19.41 18.35 24.00
C SER A 200 19.43 17.42 22.79
N LEU A 201 18.31 17.26 22.10
CA LEU A 201 18.23 16.41 20.92
C LEU A 201 19.04 16.99 19.75
N THR A 202 19.00 18.32 19.56
CA THR A 202 19.84 19.00 18.56
C THR A 202 21.32 18.67 18.79
N SER A 203 21.80 18.78 20.03
CA SER A 203 23.19 18.45 20.38
C SER A 203 23.53 16.96 20.13
N LYS A 204 22.60 16.04 20.41
CA LYS A 204 22.79 14.61 20.11
C LYS A 204 22.88 14.36 18.59
N ILE A 205 22.05 15.04 17.80
CA ILE A 205 22.07 14.93 16.32
C ILE A 205 23.44 15.38 15.80
N ILE A 206 23.93 16.50 16.25
CA ILE A 206 25.22 17.06 15.82
C ILE A 206 26.40 16.15 16.21
N LYS A 207 26.35 15.53 17.40
CA LYS A 207 27.42 14.62 17.87
C LYS A 207 27.46 13.29 17.10
N ASN A 208 26.33 12.85 16.55
CA ASN A 208 26.21 11.56 15.86
C ASN A 208 26.34 11.69 14.32
N ALA A 209 26.71 12.86 13.84
CA ALA A 209 27.01 13.15 12.44
C ALA A 209 28.44 12.89 12.09
#